data_99dcfbf6302b60f44fe96104d4a530da
#
_entry.id   99dcfbf6302b60f44fe96104d4a530da
#
_cell.length_a   1.000
_cell.length_b   1.000
_cell.length_c   1.000
_cell.angle_alpha   90.00
_cell.angle_beta   90.00
_cell.angle_gamma   90.00
#
_symmetry.space_group_name_H-M   'P 1'
#
loop_
_entity.id
_entity.type
_entity.pdbx_description
1 polymer ?
#
loop_
_entity_poly.entity_id
_entity_poly.type
_entity_poly.pdbx_seq_one_letter_code
_entity_poly.pdbx_strand_id
1 'polypeptide(L)'
;MIKTSELGLPLEYKKLPEFFDAHNISDDTISTNIVIEKLLNEQNVKSVLDFTCGTGSQVFFLKKIGYDIAGVDFSPALLKIARNKALQKNLSINFIDGDMRSSKIGKYDAVITIFNAIGHLSKNDFQNTLKNIYNNLNDGGVYVFDIFNLEAMNDDFVNDLAMNYTKFIDDCQLHHIQHTTINRIEGLLTSFDTYSIQKNNNKTKTLTNTFSLQIYSSKELGELLTKNGFKTLGQYSLDKSKFVEEKSINILTVAKKI
;
A
#
# COMPACT_ATOMS: atom_id res chain seq x y z
N MET A 1 -14.93 16.55 -0.65
CA MET A 1 -13.54 16.72 -0.18
C MET A 1 -13.08 15.40 0.40
N ILE A 2 -12.02 14.81 -0.14
CA ILE A 2 -11.40 13.60 0.41
C ILE A 2 -10.80 13.99 1.76
N LYS A 3 -11.26 13.35 2.85
CA LYS A 3 -10.67 13.56 4.18
C LYS A 3 -9.19 13.13 4.11
N THR A 4 -8.29 14.03 4.45
CA THR A 4 -6.88 13.68 4.66
C THR A 4 -6.79 12.65 5.78
N SER A 5 -5.84 11.71 5.70
CA SER A 5 -5.57 10.78 6.80
C SER A 5 -5.20 11.57 8.07
N GLU A 6 -5.78 11.20 9.20
CA GLU A 6 -5.42 11.76 10.52
C GLU A 6 -3.96 11.43 10.89
N LEU A 7 -3.40 10.37 10.30
CA LEU A 7 -2.03 9.89 10.51
C LEU A 7 -0.98 10.57 9.62
N GLY A 8 -1.38 11.54 8.79
CA GLY A 8 -0.52 12.14 7.79
C GLY A 8 -0.28 11.24 6.59
N LEU A 9 0.57 11.65 5.67
CA LEU A 9 0.94 10.91 4.46
C LEU A 9 2.34 11.32 4.01
N PRO A 10 3.12 10.42 3.40
CA PRO A 10 4.37 10.77 2.71
C PRO A 10 4.16 11.88 1.67
N LEU A 11 5.18 12.70 1.46
CA LEU A 11 5.08 13.82 0.50
C LEU A 11 4.92 13.36 -0.95
N GLU A 12 5.40 12.17 -1.27
CA GLU A 12 5.31 11.55 -2.60
C GLU A 12 3.86 11.32 -3.04
N TYR A 13 2.93 11.20 -2.10
CA TYR A 13 1.51 11.05 -2.46
C TYR A 13 0.86 12.32 -3.03
N LYS A 14 1.41 13.51 -2.74
CA LYS A 14 0.77 14.77 -3.14
C LYS A 14 1.73 15.83 -3.67
N LYS A 15 2.85 16.05 -2.98
CA LYS A 15 3.75 17.19 -3.25
C LYS A 15 4.96 16.81 -4.10
N LEU A 16 5.37 15.55 -4.07
CA LEU A 16 6.56 15.02 -4.75
C LEU A 16 6.24 13.71 -5.51
N PRO A 17 5.14 13.66 -6.30
CA PRO A 17 4.70 12.41 -6.93
C PRO A 17 5.71 11.86 -7.94
N GLU A 18 6.57 12.71 -8.51
CA GLU A 18 7.64 12.32 -9.42
C GLU A 18 8.69 11.41 -8.77
N PHE A 19 8.83 11.48 -7.45
CA PHE A 19 9.76 10.64 -6.68
C PHE A 19 9.13 9.33 -6.18
N PHE A 20 7.82 9.15 -6.34
CA PHE A 20 7.10 8.00 -5.80
C PHE A 20 7.69 6.66 -6.29
N ASP A 21 7.88 6.50 -7.60
CA ASP A 21 8.42 5.25 -8.16
C ASP A 21 9.86 5.00 -7.70
N ALA A 22 10.69 6.03 -7.69
CA ALA A 22 12.07 5.92 -7.26
C ALA A 22 12.20 5.52 -5.78
N HIS A 23 11.21 5.85 -4.97
CA HIS A 23 11.15 5.53 -3.54
C HIS A 23 10.51 4.15 -3.28
N ASN A 24 9.43 3.83 -3.98
CA ASN A 24 8.56 2.71 -3.64
C ASN A 24 8.66 1.50 -4.59
N ILE A 25 9.34 1.61 -5.74
CA ILE A 25 9.44 0.51 -6.70
C ILE A 25 10.87 -0.01 -6.76
N SER A 26 11.03 -1.29 -6.43
CA SER A 26 12.30 -2.02 -6.39
C SER A 26 12.10 -3.43 -6.95
N ASP A 27 13.15 -4.22 -6.95
CA ASP A 27 13.08 -5.65 -7.30
C ASP A 27 12.17 -6.42 -6.33
N ASP A 28 12.09 -6.00 -5.06
CA ASP A 28 11.17 -6.58 -4.07
C ASP A 28 9.70 -6.35 -4.45
N THR A 29 9.40 -5.22 -5.10
CA THR A 29 8.05 -4.95 -5.64
C THR A 29 7.64 -6.01 -6.66
N ILE A 30 8.56 -6.41 -7.56
CA ILE A 30 8.31 -7.44 -8.57
C ILE A 30 8.08 -8.79 -7.88
N SER A 31 8.91 -9.13 -6.91
CA SER A 31 8.80 -10.37 -6.13
C SER A 31 7.47 -10.45 -5.39
N THR A 32 7.05 -9.36 -4.75
CA THR A 32 5.76 -9.24 -4.07
C THR A 32 4.59 -9.39 -5.05
N ASN A 33 4.66 -8.78 -6.23
CA ASN A 33 3.63 -8.92 -7.27
C ASN A 33 3.43 -10.36 -7.72
N ILE A 34 4.52 -11.13 -7.85
CA ILE A 34 4.48 -12.57 -8.17
C ILE A 34 3.79 -13.36 -7.05
N VAL A 35 4.07 -13.03 -5.80
CA VAL A 35 3.43 -13.68 -4.64
C VAL A 35 1.93 -13.38 -4.61
N ILE A 36 1.54 -12.13 -4.81
CA ILE A 36 0.13 -11.72 -4.88
C ILE A 36 -0.59 -12.49 -5.99
N GLU A 37 0.00 -12.57 -7.19
CA GLU A 37 -0.58 -13.31 -8.30
C GLU A 37 -0.81 -14.78 -7.93
N LYS A 38 0.17 -15.46 -7.33
CA LYS A 38 0.02 -16.84 -6.88
C LYS A 38 -1.15 -17.02 -5.90
N LEU A 39 -1.31 -16.09 -4.95
CA LEU A 39 -2.42 -16.12 -3.99
C LEU A 39 -3.77 -15.90 -4.67
N LEU A 40 -3.86 -14.98 -5.64
CA LEU A 40 -5.07 -14.75 -6.43
C LEU A 40 -5.42 -15.98 -7.29
N ASN A 41 -4.43 -16.58 -7.94
CA ASN A 41 -4.62 -17.76 -8.78
C ASN A 41 -5.10 -18.98 -7.97
N GLU A 42 -4.58 -19.20 -6.75
CA GLU A 42 -5.03 -20.24 -5.82
C GLU A 42 -6.52 -20.09 -5.43
N GLN A 43 -7.06 -18.88 -5.52
CA GLN A 43 -8.46 -18.58 -5.27
C GLN A 43 -9.33 -18.51 -6.55
N ASN A 44 -8.77 -18.86 -7.71
CA ASN A 44 -9.42 -18.81 -9.03
C ASN A 44 -9.95 -17.41 -9.41
N VAL A 45 -9.31 -16.35 -8.94
CA VAL A 45 -9.64 -14.95 -9.22
C VAL A 45 -9.48 -14.64 -10.70
N LYS A 46 -10.42 -13.88 -11.28
CA LYS A 46 -10.37 -13.36 -12.65
C LYS A 46 -10.42 -11.84 -12.70
N SER A 47 -11.19 -11.23 -11.82
CA SER A 47 -11.35 -9.78 -11.74
C SER A 47 -10.77 -9.24 -10.43
N VAL A 48 -9.96 -8.16 -10.52
CA VAL A 48 -9.24 -7.56 -9.39
C VAL A 48 -9.51 -6.07 -9.31
N LEU A 49 -9.74 -5.58 -8.11
CA LEU A 49 -9.75 -4.16 -7.80
C LEU A 49 -8.55 -3.84 -6.91
N ASP A 50 -7.59 -3.07 -7.42
CA ASP A 50 -6.51 -2.51 -6.61
C ASP A 50 -6.97 -1.16 -6.04
N PHE A 51 -7.27 -1.12 -4.74
CA PHE A 51 -7.85 0.07 -4.09
C PHE A 51 -6.81 1.11 -3.65
N THR A 52 -5.52 0.83 -3.88
CA THR A 52 -4.39 1.70 -3.50
C THR A 52 -3.30 1.64 -4.57
N CYS A 53 -3.74 1.76 -5.83
CA CYS A 53 -2.90 1.42 -6.98
C CYS A 53 -1.69 2.36 -7.19
N GLY A 54 -1.68 3.56 -6.58
CA GLY A 54 -0.63 4.53 -6.75
C GLY A 54 -0.33 4.83 -8.23
N THR A 55 0.91 4.59 -8.65
CA THR A 55 1.36 4.73 -10.04
C THR A 55 1.13 3.48 -10.90
N GLY A 56 0.47 2.44 -10.36
CA GLY A 56 -0.04 1.30 -11.09
C GLY A 56 0.84 0.05 -11.14
N SER A 57 1.82 -0.13 -10.26
CA SER A 57 2.76 -1.26 -10.31
C SER A 57 2.04 -2.62 -10.39
N GLN A 58 1.16 -2.94 -9.44
CA GLN A 58 0.38 -4.18 -9.38
C GLN A 58 -0.60 -4.26 -10.56
N VAL A 59 -1.22 -3.14 -10.89
CA VAL A 59 -2.20 -3.07 -11.98
C VAL A 59 -1.58 -3.45 -13.32
N PHE A 60 -0.41 -2.90 -13.65
CA PHE A 60 0.29 -3.25 -14.89
C PHE A 60 0.78 -4.69 -14.89
N PHE A 61 1.28 -5.18 -13.77
CA PHE A 61 1.74 -6.55 -13.65
C PHE A 61 0.58 -7.53 -13.89
N LEU A 62 -0.53 -7.40 -13.16
CA LEU A 62 -1.69 -8.28 -13.26
C LEU A 62 -2.37 -8.18 -14.63
N LYS A 63 -2.47 -6.96 -15.20
CA LYS A 63 -3.01 -6.76 -16.55
C LYS A 63 -2.23 -7.51 -17.62
N LYS A 64 -0.88 -7.48 -17.53
CA LYS A 64 0.02 -8.16 -18.49
C LYS A 64 -0.19 -9.66 -18.52
N ILE A 65 -0.56 -10.28 -17.41
CA ILE A 65 -0.78 -11.73 -17.29
C ILE A 65 -2.25 -12.13 -17.39
N GLY A 66 -3.13 -11.19 -17.79
CA GLY A 66 -4.49 -11.48 -18.24
C GLY A 66 -5.62 -11.28 -17.24
N TYR A 67 -5.37 -10.69 -16.08
CA TYR A 67 -6.46 -10.34 -15.16
C TYR A 67 -7.31 -9.17 -15.71
N ASP A 68 -8.61 -9.22 -15.44
CA ASP A 68 -9.46 -8.04 -15.53
C ASP A 68 -9.25 -7.18 -14.29
N ILE A 69 -8.63 -6.00 -14.46
CA ILE A 69 -8.20 -5.19 -13.32
C ILE A 69 -8.53 -3.72 -13.48
N ALA A 70 -9.01 -3.12 -12.39
CA ALA A 70 -9.13 -1.67 -12.23
C ALA A 70 -8.24 -1.20 -11.08
N GLY A 71 -7.69 0.01 -11.21
CA GLY A 71 -6.92 0.67 -10.16
C GLY A 71 -7.67 1.87 -9.59
N VAL A 72 -7.71 1.97 -8.28
CA VAL A 72 -8.26 3.12 -7.56
C VAL A 72 -7.18 3.70 -6.65
N ASP A 73 -7.10 5.01 -6.59
CA ASP A 73 -6.25 5.70 -5.62
C ASP A 73 -6.87 7.04 -5.22
N PHE A 74 -6.59 7.50 -4.01
CA PHE A 74 -7.07 8.80 -3.53
C PHE A 74 -6.18 9.97 -4.00
N SER A 75 -4.99 9.69 -4.57
CA SER A 75 -4.04 10.67 -5.06
C SER A 75 -4.21 10.92 -6.57
N PRO A 76 -4.83 12.03 -7.01
CA PRO A 76 -4.92 12.36 -8.43
C PRO A 76 -3.55 12.53 -9.09
N ALA A 77 -2.52 12.92 -8.31
CA ALA A 77 -1.16 13.09 -8.80
C ALA A 77 -0.53 11.76 -9.20
N LEU A 78 -0.67 10.71 -8.37
CA LEU A 78 -0.18 9.37 -8.68
C LEU A 78 -0.99 8.74 -9.82
N LEU A 79 -2.31 8.91 -9.83
CA LEU A 79 -3.17 8.42 -10.91
C LEU A 79 -2.84 9.08 -12.26
N LYS A 80 -2.43 10.35 -12.27
CA LYS A 80 -1.94 11.00 -13.49
C LYS A 80 -0.72 10.28 -14.05
N ILE A 81 0.22 9.87 -13.19
CA ILE A 81 1.40 9.08 -13.58
C ILE A 81 0.96 7.71 -14.11
N ALA A 82 0.07 7.01 -13.40
CA ALA A 82 -0.46 5.72 -13.82
C ALA A 82 -1.13 5.78 -15.19
N ARG A 83 -2.00 6.77 -15.42
CA ARG A 83 -2.68 6.99 -16.73
C ARG A 83 -1.67 7.27 -17.85
N ASN A 84 -0.64 8.09 -17.59
CA ASN A 84 0.42 8.35 -18.58
C ASN A 84 1.20 7.07 -18.93
N LYS A 85 1.54 6.26 -17.93
CA LYS A 85 2.20 4.95 -18.16
C LYS A 85 1.31 4.01 -18.98
N ALA A 86 0.02 3.98 -18.75
CA ALA A 86 -0.93 3.17 -19.53
C ALA A 86 -0.97 3.61 -20.99
N LEU A 87 -1.02 4.91 -21.26
CA LEU A 87 -0.96 5.47 -22.61
C LEU A 87 0.33 5.09 -23.32
N GLN A 88 1.49 5.24 -22.67
CA GLN A 88 2.80 4.87 -23.23
C GLN A 88 2.92 3.39 -23.58
N LYS A 89 2.21 2.52 -22.82
CA LYS A 89 2.18 1.06 -23.02
C LYS A 89 1.05 0.60 -23.95
N ASN A 90 0.23 1.51 -24.48
CA ASN A 90 -0.98 1.22 -25.26
C ASN A 90 -1.93 0.25 -24.52
N LEU A 91 -2.07 0.40 -23.20
CA LEU A 91 -2.95 -0.41 -22.38
C LEU A 91 -4.21 0.36 -22.01
N SER A 92 -5.37 -0.27 -22.22
CA SER A 92 -6.66 0.22 -21.71
C SER A 92 -6.86 -0.32 -20.30
N ILE A 93 -6.72 0.58 -19.30
CA ILE A 93 -6.89 0.27 -17.88
C ILE A 93 -7.74 1.37 -17.26
N ASN A 94 -8.71 0.97 -16.45
CA ASN A 94 -9.56 1.91 -15.72
C ASN A 94 -8.86 2.35 -14.43
N PHE A 95 -8.35 3.59 -14.42
CA PHE A 95 -7.79 4.25 -13.26
C PHE A 95 -8.77 5.29 -12.71
N ILE A 96 -9.26 5.09 -11.50
CA ILE A 96 -10.38 5.80 -10.88
C ILE A 96 -9.89 6.58 -9.66
N ASP A 97 -10.28 7.85 -9.57
CA ASP A 97 -10.09 8.64 -8.36
C ASP A 97 -11.08 8.16 -7.29
N GLY A 98 -10.59 7.69 -6.16
CA GLY A 98 -11.46 7.13 -5.13
C GLY A 98 -10.76 6.94 -3.78
N ASP A 99 -11.57 6.70 -2.76
CA ASP A 99 -11.13 6.48 -1.39
C ASP A 99 -11.55 5.09 -0.96
N MET A 100 -10.59 4.25 -0.55
CA MET A 100 -10.85 2.87 -0.12
C MET A 100 -11.83 2.77 1.06
N ARG A 101 -12.05 3.86 1.81
CA ARG A 101 -13.01 3.91 2.92
C ARG A 101 -14.46 3.98 2.48
N SER A 102 -14.74 4.43 1.24
CA SER A 102 -16.11 4.79 0.87
C SER A 102 -16.50 4.58 -0.61
N SER A 103 -15.53 4.45 -1.53
CA SER A 103 -15.82 4.39 -2.96
C SER A 103 -16.47 3.07 -3.36
N LYS A 104 -17.60 3.15 -4.03
CA LYS A 104 -18.31 2.01 -4.60
C LYS A 104 -17.97 1.92 -6.08
N ILE A 105 -17.14 0.97 -6.46
CA ILE A 105 -16.59 0.82 -7.81
C ILE A 105 -17.33 -0.26 -8.59
N GLY A 106 -17.62 -1.38 -7.94
CA GLY A 106 -18.25 -2.53 -8.58
C GLY A 106 -18.03 -3.80 -7.77
N LYS A 107 -18.27 -4.94 -8.42
CA LYS A 107 -18.09 -6.26 -7.82
C LYS A 107 -16.92 -6.96 -8.51
N TYR A 108 -15.95 -7.42 -7.69
CA TYR A 108 -14.73 -8.08 -8.14
C TYR A 108 -14.52 -9.39 -7.39
N ASP A 109 -13.80 -10.33 -7.99
CA ASP A 109 -13.43 -11.58 -7.32
C ASP A 109 -12.39 -11.35 -6.23
N ALA A 110 -11.54 -10.33 -6.43
CA ALA A 110 -10.59 -9.91 -5.42
C ALA A 110 -10.50 -8.39 -5.29
N VAL A 111 -10.24 -7.94 -4.07
CA VAL A 111 -9.74 -6.59 -3.76
C VAL A 111 -8.35 -6.72 -3.17
N ILE A 112 -7.43 -5.86 -3.58
CA ILE A 112 -6.08 -5.79 -3.02
C ILE A 112 -5.78 -4.39 -2.48
N THR A 113 -5.01 -4.32 -1.37
CA THR A 113 -4.38 -3.10 -0.85
C THR A 113 -3.00 -3.46 -0.32
N ILE A 114 -1.95 -3.10 -1.06
CA ILE A 114 -0.60 -3.62 -0.87
C ILE A 114 0.37 -2.52 -0.48
N PHE A 115 1.53 -2.89 0.05
CA PHE A 115 2.60 -2.01 0.54
C PHE A 115 2.17 -1.16 1.73
N ASN A 116 1.68 -1.82 2.78
CA ASN A 116 1.27 -1.18 4.02
C ASN A 116 0.21 -0.08 3.84
N ALA A 117 -0.55 -0.11 2.75
CA ALA A 117 -1.50 0.95 2.41
C ALA A 117 -2.56 1.16 3.49
N ILE A 118 -3.05 0.09 4.14
CA ILE A 118 -4.00 0.17 5.24
C ILE A 118 -3.40 0.85 6.49
N GLY A 119 -2.07 0.88 6.60
CA GLY A 119 -1.37 1.55 7.70
C GLY A 119 -1.57 3.08 7.72
N HIS A 120 -1.94 3.68 6.58
CA HIS A 120 -2.28 5.10 6.52
C HIS A 120 -3.68 5.42 7.07
N LEU A 121 -4.41 4.43 7.56
CA LEU A 121 -5.73 4.56 8.15
C LEU A 121 -5.68 4.48 9.66
N SER A 122 -6.49 5.29 10.35
CA SER A 122 -6.79 5.02 11.75
C SER A 122 -7.53 3.69 11.90
N LYS A 123 -7.52 3.10 13.10
CA LYS A 123 -8.25 1.84 13.37
C LYS A 123 -9.74 1.92 13.00
N ASN A 124 -10.36 3.08 13.22
CA ASN A 124 -11.76 3.31 12.84
C ASN A 124 -11.94 3.39 11.32
N ASP A 125 -11.05 4.10 10.62
CA ASP A 125 -11.08 4.19 9.16
C ASP A 125 -10.80 2.82 8.50
N PHE A 126 -9.95 1.98 9.09
CA PHE A 126 -9.75 0.62 8.61
C PHE A 126 -11.01 -0.24 8.75
N GLN A 127 -11.77 -0.13 9.84
CA GLN A 127 -13.06 -0.81 9.95
C GLN A 127 -14.06 -0.35 8.88
N ASN A 128 -14.12 0.96 8.57
CA ASN A 128 -14.96 1.47 7.49
C ASN A 128 -14.49 0.94 6.12
N THR A 129 -13.18 0.85 5.93
CA THR A 129 -12.56 0.29 4.72
C THR A 129 -12.94 -1.19 4.56
N LEU A 130 -12.88 -2.01 5.62
CA LEU A 130 -13.28 -3.41 5.55
C LEU A 130 -14.74 -3.57 5.09
N LYS A 131 -15.67 -2.74 5.61
CA LYS A 131 -17.07 -2.72 5.15
C LYS A 131 -17.19 -2.32 3.68
N ASN A 132 -16.40 -1.34 3.24
CA ASN A 132 -16.42 -0.92 1.84
C ASN A 132 -15.83 -1.98 0.90
N ILE A 133 -14.74 -2.63 1.29
CA ILE A 133 -14.14 -3.75 0.55
C ILE A 133 -15.14 -4.91 0.44
N TYR A 134 -15.81 -5.27 1.54
CA TYR A 134 -16.89 -6.27 1.54
C TYR A 134 -17.96 -5.97 0.48
N ASN A 135 -18.33 -4.69 0.35
CA ASN A 135 -19.31 -4.23 -0.62
C ASN A 135 -18.81 -4.22 -2.08
N ASN A 136 -17.50 -4.17 -2.29
CA ASN A 136 -16.89 -4.23 -3.64
C ASN A 136 -16.46 -5.67 -4.04
N LEU A 137 -16.65 -6.67 -3.17
CA LEU A 137 -16.38 -8.07 -3.46
C LEU A 137 -17.64 -8.83 -3.89
N ASN A 138 -17.48 -9.72 -4.87
CA ASN A 138 -18.42 -10.79 -5.15
C ASN A 138 -18.61 -11.66 -3.91
N ASP A 139 -19.71 -12.42 -3.83
CA ASP A 139 -19.90 -13.40 -2.77
C ASP A 139 -18.84 -14.49 -2.88
N GLY A 140 -18.16 -14.78 -1.77
CA GLY A 140 -17.01 -15.67 -1.76
C GLY A 140 -15.72 -15.09 -2.33
N GLY A 141 -15.71 -13.80 -2.71
CA GLY A 141 -14.53 -13.08 -3.16
C GLY A 141 -13.49 -12.89 -2.05
N VAL A 142 -12.26 -12.55 -2.42
CA VAL A 142 -11.14 -12.47 -1.49
C VAL A 142 -10.56 -11.07 -1.38
N TYR A 143 -10.12 -10.73 -0.17
CA TYR A 143 -9.33 -9.54 0.12
C TYR A 143 -7.89 -9.94 0.42
N VAL A 144 -6.93 -9.35 -0.29
CA VAL A 144 -5.49 -9.57 -0.09
C VAL A 144 -4.83 -8.25 0.28
N PHE A 145 -4.14 -8.22 1.41
CA PHE A 145 -3.47 -7.01 1.90
C PHE A 145 -2.25 -7.36 2.75
N ASP A 146 -1.34 -6.42 2.88
CA ASP A 146 -0.22 -6.53 3.79
C ASP A 146 -0.14 -5.33 4.74
N ILE A 147 0.51 -5.56 5.87
CA ILE A 147 0.85 -4.54 6.87
C ILE A 147 2.06 -5.01 7.69
N PHE A 148 2.80 -4.07 8.23
CA PHE A 148 3.84 -4.35 9.21
C PHE A 148 3.28 -5.06 10.44
N ASN A 149 4.02 -6.07 10.89
CA ASN A 149 3.68 -6.87 12.05
C ASN A 149 4.20 -6.22 13.33
N LEU A 150 3.27 -5.76 14.18
CA LEU A 150 3.61 -5.09 15.45
C LEU A 150 4.56 -5.93 16.33
N GLU A 151 4.39 -7.26 16.33
CA GLU A 151 5.12 -8.16 17.22
C GLU A 151 6.55 -8.44 16.76
N ALA A 152 6.85 -8.21 15.47
CA ALA A 152 8.20 -8.29 14.94
C ALA A 152 8.94 -6.93 14.97
N MET A 153 8.29 -5.82 15.36
CA MET A 153 8.88 -4.48 15.40
C MET A 153 9.72 -4.28 16.67
N ASN A 154 10.87 -4.97 16.79
CA ASN A 154 11.84 -4.67 17.83
C ASN A 154 12.60 -3.35 17.54
N ASP A 155 13.39 -2.87 18.51
CA ASP A 155 14.07 -1.58 18.39
C ASP A 155 15.14 -1.58 17.28
N ASP A 156 15.83 -2.70 17.08
CA ASP A 156 16.83 -2.82 16.01
C ASP A 156 16.18 -2.66 14.65
N PHE A 157 15.05 -3.35 14.40
CA PHE A 157 14.33 -3.21 13.15
C PHE A 157 13.78 -1.80 12.94
N VAL A 158 13.23 -1.17 13.98
CA VAL A 158 12.73 0.21 13.89
C VAL A 158 13.87 1.19 13.54
N ASN A 159 15.08 0.98 14.09
CA ASN A 159 16.27 1.75 13.73
C ASN A 159 16.69 1.50 12.27
N ASP A 160 16.57 0.27 11.78
CA ASP A 160 16.88 -0.10 10.38
C ASP A 160 15.90 0.51 9.36
N LEU A 161 14.72 0.98 9.80
CA LEU A 161 13.81 1.77 8.95
C LEU A 161 14.33 3.20 8.68
N ALA A 162 15.44 3.61 9.31
CA ALA A 162 16.05 4.89 9.02
C ALA A 162 16.57 4.95 7.57
N MET A 163 16.32 6.07 6.91
CA MET A 163 16.73 6.29 5.53
C MET A 163 17.67 7.49 5.44
N ASN A 164 18.72 7.34 4.67
CA ASN A 164 19.60 8.44 4.29
C ASN A 164 20.17 8.16 2.91
N TYR A 165 19.55 8.71 1.87
CA TYR A 165 19.98 8.47 0.51
C TYR A 165 19.80 9.70 -0.39
N THR A 166 20.52 9.69 -1.52
CA THR A 166 20.35 10.67 -2.59
C THR A 166 19.92 9.95 -3.87
N LYS A 167 18.88 10.46 -4.52
CA LYS A 167 18.43 10.00 -5.84
C LYS A 167 18.39 11.13 -6.84
N PHE A 168 18.63 10.78 -8.10
CA PHE A 168 18.57 11.69 -9.22
C PHE A 168 17.42 11.27 -10.14
N ILE A 169 16.53 12.21 -10.47
CA ILE A 169 15.42 12.00 -11.37
C ILE A 169 15.41 13.21 -12.32
N ASP A 170 15.65 12.95 -13.60
CA ASP A 170 15.84 13.99 -14.62
C ASP A 170 16.91 15.00 -14.19
N ASP A 171 16.55 16.28 -14.10
CA ASP A 171 17.41 17.39 -13.68
C ASP A 171 17.32 17.69 -12.16
N CYS A 172 16.70 16.80 -11.41
CA CYS A 172 16.40 16.99 -9.99
C CYS A 172 17.20 16.02 -9.11
N GLN A 173 17.90 16.58 -8.10
CA GLN A 173 18.54 15.81 -7.02
C GLN A 173 17.64 15.87 -5.80
N LEU A 174 17.28 14.68 -5.25
CA LEU A 174 16.59 14.52 -3.98
C LEU A 174 17.51 13.88 -2.97
N HIS A 175 17.75 14.54 -1.86
CA HIS A 175 18.30 13.92 -0.65
C HIS A 175 17.20 13.75 0.37
N HIS A 176 16.96 12.52 0.81
CA HIS A 176 15.94 12.14 1.79
C HIS A 176 16.58 11.54 3.03
N ILE A 177 16.24 12.11 4.17
CA ILE A 177 16.59 11.59 5.51
C ILE A 177 15.27 11.28 6.21
N GLN A 178 15.15 10.05 6.74
CA GLN A 178 14.04 9.63 7.57
C GLN A 178 14.55 8.93 8.81
N HIS A 179 13.91 9.18 9.94
CA HIS A 179 14.01 8.34 11.12
C HIS A 179 12.61 7.98 11.61
N THR A 180 12.51 6.85 12.28
CA THR A 180 11.21 6.28 12.67
C THR A 180 11.22 5.97 14.17
N THR A 181 10.08 6.17 14.81
CA THR A 181 9.84 5.80 16.21
C THR A 181 8.59 4.91 16.29
N ILE A 182 8.46 4.13 17.37
CA ILE A 182 7.31 3.26 17.58
C ILE A 182 6.64 3.53 18.93
N ASN A 183 5.31 3.67 18.90
CA ASN A 183 4.45 3.52 20.08
C ASN A 183 3.79 2.14 20.02
N ARG A 184 4.32 1.17 20.77
CA ARG A 184 3.85 -0.23 20.75
C ARG A 184 2.46 -0.41 21.38
N ILE A 185 2.07 0.46 22.31
CA ILE A 185 0.76 0.38 22.97
C ILE A 185 -0.35 0.73 21.97
N GLU A 186 -0.12 1.75 21.16
CA GLU A 186 -1.08 2.21 20.14
C GLU A 186 -0.88 1.51 18.79
N GLY A 187 0.26 0.84 18.58
CA GLY A 187 0.63 0.24 17.31
C GLY A 187 0.92 1.28 16.23
N LEU A 188 1.63 2.37 16.59
CA LEU A 188 1.94 3.45 15.68
C LEU A 188 3.44 3.51 15.38
N LEU A 189 3.81 3.39 14.11
CA LEU A 189 5.13 3.75 13.58
C LEU A 189 5.07 5.19 13.07
N THR A 190 5.87 6.10 13.63
CA THR A 190 5.90 7.50 13.21
C THR A 190 7.23 7.83 12.55
N SER A 191 7.16 8.27 11.30
CA SER A 191 8.29 8.68 10.49
C SER A 191 8.40 10.21 10.45
N PHE A 192 9.64 10.67 10.59
CA PHE A 192 10.05 12.09 10.53
C PHE A 192 10.99 12.26 9.34
N ASP A 193 10.53 12.97 8.31
CA ASP A 193 11.21 13.12 7.04
C ASP A 193 11.80 14.51 6.86
N THR A 194 12.96 14.55 6.22
CA THR A 194 13.55 15.76 5.66
C THR A 194 13.94 15.49 4.22
N TYR A 195 13.36 16.26 3.30
CA TYR A 195 13.63 16.21 1.88
C TYR A 195 14.40 17.47 1.47
N SER A 196 15.59 17.33 0.90
CA SER A 196 16.36 18.41 0.30
C SER A 196 16.39 18.23 -1.21
N ILE A 197 15.74 19.15 -1.93
CA ILE A 197 15.49 19.06 -3.37
C ILE A 197 16.26 20.17 -4.05
N GLN A 198 17.13 19.81 -5.01
CA GLN A 198 17.86 20.73 -5.86
C GLN A 198 17.56 20.42 -7.32
N LYS A 199 16.99 21.40 -8.04
CA LYS A 199 16.71 21.30 -9.45
C LYS A 199 17.72 22.11 -10.23
N ASN A 200 18.48 21.45 -11.14
CA ASN A 200 19.62 22.06 -11.83
C ASN A 200 20.59 22.70 -10.80
N ASN A 201 21.10 23.89 -11.07
CA ASN A 201 21.94 24.67 -10.16
C ASN A 201 21.16 25.67 -9.30
N ASN A 202 19.84 25.45 -9.12
CA ASN A 202 19.01 26.33 -8.31
C ASN A 202 19.29 26.12 -6.80
N LYS A 203 18.81 27.08 -6.00
CA LYS A 203 18.85 26.97 -4.53
C LYS A 203 18.11 25.74 -4.06
N THR A 204 18.72 24.97 -3.17
CA THR A 204 18.11 23.81 -2.54
C THR A 204 16.85 24.20 -1.76
N LYS A 205 15.76 23.48 -1.98
CA LYS A 205 14.52 23.58 -1.23
C LYS A 205 14.45 22.46 -0.21
N THR A 206 14.27 22.79 1.05
CA THR A 206 14.08 21.80 2.12
C THR A 206 12.60 21.74 2.53
N LEU A 207 12.09 20.52 2.65
CA LEU A 207 10.75 20.22 3.15
C LEU A 207 10.87 19.22 4.31
N THR A 208 10.05 19.39 5.33
CA THR A 208 9.90 18.41 6.40
C THR A 208 8.51 17.84 6.39
N ASN A 209 8.36 16.60 6.84
CA ASN A 209 7.10 15.90 6.92
C ASN A 209 7.08 14.98 8.15
N THR A 210 5.90 14.70 8.63
CA THR A 210 5.68 13.67 9.66
C THR A 210 4.42 12.92 9.29
N PHE A 211 4.49 11.60 9.33
CA PHE A 211 3.33 10.73 9.16
C PHE A 211 3.49 9.49 10.03
N SER A 212 2.38 8.82 10.30
CA SER A 212 2.37 7.56 11.03
C SER A 212 1.72 6.45 10.23
N LEU A 213 2.15 5.23 10.49
CA LEU A 213 1.48 4.01 10.04
C LEU A 213 0.87 3.31 11.26
N GLN A 214 -0.42 3.01 11.19
CA GLN A 214 -1.05 2.08 12.11
C GLN A 214 -0.63 0.66 11.73
N ILE A 215 0.01 -0.04 12.65
CA ILE A 215 0.43 -1.42 12.48
C ILE A 215 -0.34 -2.34 13.43
N TYR A 216 -0.35 -3.62 13.15
CA TYR A 216 -1.24 -4.56 13.81
C TYR A 216 -0.52 -5.85 14.17
N SER A 217 -1.03 -6.57 15.20
CA SER A 217 -0.71 -7.97 15.39
C SER A 217 -1.57 -8.86 14.46
N SER A 218 -1.09 -10.06 14.21
CA SER A 218 -1.83 -11.09 13.47
C SER A 218 -3.21 -11.37 14.09
N LYS A 219 -3.27 -11.46 15.41
CA LYS A 219 -4.49 -11.69 16.19
C LYS A 219 -5.49 -10.53 16.00
N GLU A 220 -5.05 -9.29 16.16
CA GLU A 220 -5.91 -8.11 16.00
C GLU A 220 -6.52 -8.04 14.59
N LEU A 221 -5.73 -8.34 13.55
CA LEU A 221 -6.24 -8.41 12.16
C LEU A 221 -7.30 -9.49 12.00
N GLY A 222 -7.10 -10.70 12.57
CA GLY A 222 -8.05 -11.78 12.51
C GLY A 222 -9.39 -11.45 13.18
N GLU A 223 -9.35 -10.77 14.32
CA GLU A 223 -10.55 -10.29 15.03
C GLU A 223 -11.30 -9.22 14.22
N LEU A 224 -10.58 -8.24 13.66
CA LEU A 224 -11.16 -7.19 12.81
C LEU A 224 -11.81 -7.77 11.56
N LEU A 225 -11.16 -8.71 10.89
CA LEU A 225 -11.69 -9.38 9.71
C LEU A 225 -12.98 -10.15 10.04
N THR A 226 -12.95 -10.98 11.08
CA THR A 226 -14.11 -11.78 11.52
C THR A 226 -15.30 -10.87 11.85
N LYS A 227 -15.07 -9.79 12.58
CA LYS A 227 -16.12 -8.81 12.94
C LYS A 227 -16.78 -8.14 11.72
N ASN A 228 -16.04 -8.07 10.59
CA ASN A 228 -16.52 -7.42 9.37
C ASN A 228 -16.94 -8.41 8.26
N GLY A 229 -17.21 -9.69 8.60
CA GLY A 229 -17.77 -10.68 7.68
C GLY A 229 -16.72 -11.38 6.80
N PHE A 230 -15.46 -11.42 7.24
CA PHE A 230 -14.39 -12.12 6.54
C PHE A 230 -13.89 -13.33 7.34
N LYS A 231 -13.54 -14.39 6.62
CA LYS A 231 -12.79 -15.52 7.14
C LYS A 231 -11.35 -15.44 6.69
N THR A 232 -10.38 -15.36 7.58
CA THR A 232 -8.95 -15.46 7.24
C THR A 232 -8.66 -16.84 6.66
N LEU A 233 -8.15 -16.91 5.44
CA LEU A 233 -7.72 -18.15 4.77
C LEU A 233 -6.27 -18.47 5.10
N GLY A 234 -5.42 -17.45 5.21
CA GLY A 234 -4.02 -17.59 5.55
C GLY A 234 -3.33 -16.28 5.81
N GLN A 235 -2.22 -16.36 6.54
CA GLN A 235 -1.28 -15.26 6.74
C GLN A 235 0.12 -15.77 6.42
N TYR A 236 0.90 -14.94 5.73
CA TYR A 236 2.20 -15.26 5.16
C TYR A 236 3.18 -14.09 5.37
N SER A 237 4.47 -14.36 5.23
CA SER A 237 5.45 -13.31 4.93
C SER A 237 5.31 -12.86 3.48
N LEU A 238 5.94 -11.73 3.10
CA LEU A 238 5.82 -11.19 1.72
C LEU A 238 6.39 -12.12 0.63
N ASP A 239 7.26 -13.05 0.98
CA ASP A 239 7.79 -14.09 0.09
C ASP A 239 6.90 -15.34 0.02
N LYS A 240 5.72 -15.31 0.64
CA LYS A 240 4.78 -16.43 0.79
C LYS A 240 5.28 -17.57 1.72
N SER A 241 6.37 -17.39 2.42
CA SER A 241 6.74 -18.31 3.49
C SER A 241 5.71 -18.27 4.62
N LYS A 242 5.72 -19.32 5.45
CA LYS A 242 4.81 -19.41 6.61
C LYS A 242 5.04 -18.20 7.53
N PHE A 243 3.95 -17.53 7.88
CA PHE A 243 3.98 -16.46 8.88
C PHE A 243 4.46 -16.98 10.23
N VAL A 244 5.38 -16.27 10.85
CA VAL A 244 5.90 -16.52 12.20
C VAL A 244 5.80 -15.22 12.99
N GLU A 245 5.01 -15.22 14.06
CA GLU A 245 4.53 -14.06 14.79
C GLU A 245 5.64 -13.06 15.18
N GLU A 246 6.72 -13.53 15.80
CA GLU A 246 7.82 -12.66 16.27
C GLU A 246 8.92 -12.42 15.23
N LYS A 247 8.79 -12.97 14.01
CA LYS A 247 9.87 -12.95 13.00
C LYS A 247 9.45 -12.33 11.67
N SER A 248 8.23 -12.60 11.22
CA SER A 248 7.74 -12.09 9.95
C SER A 248 7.48 -10.60 10.07
N ILE A 249 8.24 -9.79 9.35
CA ILE A 249 8.17 -8.32 9.40
C ILE A 249 6.82 -7.80 8.89
N ASN A 250 6.26 -8.45 7.88
CA ASN A 250 4.95 -8.13 7.34
C ASN A 250 3.98 -9.29 7.54
N ILE A 251 2.71 -8.97 7.64
CA ILE A 251 1.59 -9.90 7.63
C ILE A 251 0.88 -9.74 6.29
N LEU A 252 1.16 -10.63 5.33
CA LEU A 252 0.40 -10.72 4.09
C LEU A 252 -0.81 -11.62 4.33
N THR A 253 -1.99 -11.03 4.32
CA THR A 253 -3.25 -11.69 4.69
C THR A 253 -4.12 -11.95 3.47
N VAL A 254 -4.69 -13.16 3.39
CA VAL A 254 -5.76 -13.52 2.46
C VAL A 254 -7.02 -13.79 3.28
N ALA A 255 -8.07 -13.04 3.04
CA ALA A 255 -9.35 -13.15 3.74
C ALA A 255 -10.49 -13.32 2.74
N LYS A 256 -11.43 -14.22 3.02
CA LYS A 256 -12.58 -14.53 2.16
C LYS A 256 -13.83 -13.89 2.73
N LYS A 257 -14.61 -13.24 1.89
CA LYS A 257 -15.97 -12.76 2.19
C LYS A 257 -16.89 -13.96 2.47
N ILE A 258 -17.58 -13.95 3.63
CA ILE A 258 -18.56 -14.98 4.06
C ILE A 258 -19.95 -14.40 4.22
#